data_28dfdafb0365921653a511c57a3cb9d6
#
_entry.id   28dfdafb0365921653a511c57a3cb9d6
#
_cell.length_a   1.000
_cell.length_b   1.000
_cell.length_c   1.000
_cell.angle_alpha   90.00
_cell.angle_beta   90.00
_cell.angle_gamma   90.00
#
_symmetry.space_group_name_H-M   'P 1'
#
loop_
_entity.id
_entity.type
_entity.pdbx_description
1 polymer ?
#
loop_
_entity_poly.entity_id
_entity_poly.type
_entity_poly.pdbx_seq_one_letter_code
_entity_poly.pdbx_strand_id
1 'polypeptide(L)'
;MTLKNLDWRALDRLRDGFLHGTAAHGPYWQSANDLAAYDLTYGERIGWKWDAVLRELRLRGWTPPATATASGELRRTILDWGCGSGVAGRRVAAFFGPENFSALHLHDHSPEAVEFAARAARTAFPNLGVPRWRPDSEPIGLLVLSHVLNELSPAARAELLVLARRAAAILWIEPGTHADSRALQQIREELRGEFHVVAPCTHQAACGLLAPGRENDWCHHFAPPPPEAFTDGNWVKFGQRAGIDLRSVPYSFLALDRRTDAAAPSEGLSRIIGRPKYFKGYLRFLNCDATGTAELMMQKRDDPALFKQLDRERGPLLYRWRRHGDRVVRTDHAIAGSGK
;
A
#
# COMPACT_ATOMS: atom_id res chain seq x y z
N MET A 1 -16.32 19.39 7.81
CA MET A 1 -16.82 18.13 8.40
C MET A 1 -15.79 17.63 9.41
N THR A 2 -16.19 16.93 10.47
CA THR A 2 -15.32 16.30 11.48
C THR A 2 -15.86 14.92 11.80
N LEU A 3 -15.07 14.06 12.47
CA LEU A 3 -15.54 12.73 12.92
C LEU A 3 -16.80 12.78 13.83
N LYS A 4 -17.05 13.91 14.50
CA LYS A 4 -18.26 14.10 15.33
C LYS A 4 -19.53 14.33 14.48
N ASN A 5 -19.38 14.90 13.30
CA ASN A 5 -20.47 15.36 12.44
C ASN A 5 -20.40 14.67 11.05
N LEU A 6 -20.23 13.35 11.04
CA LEU A 6 -20.19 12.55 9.82
C LEU A 6 -21.58 12.44 9.19
N ASP A 7 -21.61 12.46 7.87
CA ASP A 7 -22.79 12.07 7.10
C ASP A 7 -22.90 10.55 7.05
N TRP A 8 -23.61 9.99 8.02
CA TRP A 8 -23.79 8.55 8.15
C TRP A 8 -24.57 7.93 7.00
N ARG A 9 -25.52 8.69 6.38
CA ARG A 9 -26.28 8.18 5.23
C ARG A 9 -25.37 8.03 4.01
N ALA A 10 -24.48 9.01 3.79
CA ALA A 10 -23.48 8.91 2.76
C ALA A 10 -22.55 7.71 2.98
N LEU A 11 -22.04 7.51 4.21
CA LEU A 11 -21.13 6.39 4.54
C LEU A 11 -21.80 5.02 4.39
N ASP A 12 -23.07 4.87 4.81
CA ASP A 12 -23.81 3.63 4.62
C ASP A 12 -24.00 3.31 3.13
N ARG A 13 -24.39 4.29 2.31
CA ARG A 13 -24.54 4.13 0.86
C ARG A 13 -23.23 3.76 0.19
N LEU A 14 -22.11 4.43 0.52
CA LEU A 14 -20.79 4.13 -0.02
C LEU A 14 -20.37 2.70 0.36
N ARG A 15 -20.58 2.31 1.62
CA ARG A 15 -20.31 0.96 2.08
C ARG A 15 -21.08 -0.09 1.27
N ASP A 16 -22.37 0.13 1.08
CA ASP A 16 -23.22 -0.79 0.32
C ASP A 16 -22.74 -0.88 -1.13
N GLY A 17 -22.32 0.24 -1.74
CA GLY A 17 -21.70 0.28 -3.06
C GLY A 17 -20.41 -0.55 -3.15
N PHE A 18 -19.53 -0.42 -2.17
CA PHE A 18 -18.28 -1.20 -2.12
C PHE A 18 -18.51 -2.69 -1.91
N LEU A 19 -19.47 -3.07 -1.06
CA LEU A 19 -19.79 -4.48 -0.78
C LEU A 19 -20.45 -5.19 -1.96
N HIS A 20 -21.26 -4.48 -2.74
CA HIS A 20 -22.03 -5.06 -3.84
C HIS A 20 -21.40 -4.79 -5.23
N GLY A 21 -20.20 -4.21 -5.27
CA GLY A 21 -19.46 -3.97 -6.52
C GLY A 21 -20.08 -2.93 -7.45
N THR A 22 -21.02 -2.10 -6.97
CA THR A 22 -21.66 -1.07 -7.81
C THR A 22 -20.69 0.05 -8.16
N ALA A 23 -19.58 0.20 -7.47
CA ALA A 23 -18.50 1.12 -7.77
C ALA A 23 -17.90 0.89 -9.17
N ALA A 24 -17.90 -0.35 -9.67
CA ALA A 24 -17.42 -0.71 -11.02
C ALA A 24 -18.36 -0.22 -12.16
N HIS A 25 -19.57 0.28 -11.84
CA HIS A 25 -20.56 0.66 -12.84
C HIS A 25 -20.65 2.17 -13.12
N GLY A 26 -19.73 2.97 -12.56
CA GLY A 26 -19.65 4.42 -12.79
C GLY A 26 -19.42 5.25 -11.53
N PRO A 27 -19.42 6.59 -11.66
CA PRO A 27 -19.17 7.48 -10.52
C PRO A 27 -20.21 7.27 -9.41
N TYR A 28 -19.75 6.90 -8.22
CA TYR A 28 -20.60 6.63 -7.05
C TYR A 28 -20.64 7.82 -6.06
N TRP A 29 -19.83 8.86 -6.31
CA TRP A 29 -19.86 10.09 -5.55
C TRP A 29 -21.07 10.94 -5.94
N GLN A 30 -21.96 11.24 -5.00
CA GLN A 30 -23.14 12.05 -5.24
C GLN A 30 -22.97 13.51 -4.80
N SER A 31 -21.95 13.77 -3.97
CA SER A 31 -21.68 15.11 -3.46
C SER A 31 -20.26 15.24 -2.88
N ALA A 32 -19.82 16.48 -2.71
CA ALA A 32 -18.60 16.79 -1.97
C ALA A 32 -18.66 16.33 -0.49
N ASN A 33 -19.87 16.18 0.08
CA ASN A 33 -20.04 15.65 1.43
C ASN A 33 -19.74 14.16 1.51
N ASP A 34 -20.04 13.38 0.46
CA ASP A 34 -19.67 11.97 0.38
C ASP A 34 -18.16 11.82 0.46
N LEU A 35 -17.44 12.59 -0.37
CA LEU A 35 -15.99 12.61 -0.40
C LEU A 35 -15.39 13.07 0.93
N ALA A 36 -15.97 14.08 1.57
CA ALA A 36 -15.51 14.56 2.87
C ALA A 36 -15.73 13.54 3.99
N ALA A 37 -16.88 12.85 4.01
CA ALA A 37 -17.15 11.80 4.97
C ALA A 37 -16.24 10.58 4.74
N TYR A 38 -16.02 10.21 3.47
CA TYR A 38 -15.10 9.14 3.09
C TYR A 38 -13.66 9.48 3.48
N ASP A 39 -13.17 10.67 3.17
CA ASP A 39 -11.78 11.09 3.45
C ASP A 39 -11.43 10.99 4.93
N LEU A 40 -12.38 11.38 5.80
CA LEU A 40 -12.24 11.32 7.26
C LEU A 40 -12.35 9.91 7.84
N THR A 41 -12.79 8.92 7.09
CA THR A 41 -13.09 7.56 7.60
C THR A 41 -12.37 6.48 6.80
N TYR A 42 -12.97 5.99 5.73
CA TYR A 42 -12.36 4.99 4.85
C TYR A 42 -11.03 5.48 4.25
N GLY A 43 -10.99 6.74 3.80
CA GLY A 43 -9.78 7.38 3.27
C GLY A 43 -8.67 7.43 4.30
N GLU A 44 -8.97 7.87 5.53
CA GLU A 44 -7.98 7.90 6.62
C GLU A 44 -7.45 6.49 6.94
N ARG A 45 -8.32 5.48 6.96
CA ARG A 45 -7.91 4.08 7.16
C ARG A 45 -7.04 3.56 6.00
N ILE A 46 -7.26 4.02 4.77
CA ILE A 46 -6.36 3.80 3.64
C ILE A 46 -5.03 4.53 3.87
N GLY A 47 -5.07 5.74 4.39
CA GLY A 47 -3.88 6.50 4.79
C GLY A 47 -2.97 5.72 5.75
N TRP A 48 -3.51 4.98 6.73
CA TRP A 48 -2.70 4.14 7.63
C TRP A 48 -1.93 3.04 6.88
N LYS A 49 -2.51 2.48 5.81
CA LYS A 49 -1.81 1.52 4.95
C LYS A 49 -0.66 2.19 4.20
N TRP A 50 -0.91 3.39 3.66
CA TRP A 50 0.12 4.21 3.01
C TRP A 50 1.25 4.54 3.98
N ASP A 51 0.95 4.96 5.20
CA ASP A 51 1.96 5.25 6.23
C ASP A 51 2.85 4.02 6.53
N ALA A 52 2.26 2.82 6.55
CA ALA A 52 3.02 1.58 6.76
C ALA A 52 3.97 1.29 5.59
N VAL A 53 3.47 1.40 4.35
CA VAL A 53 4.28 1.19 3.13
C VAL A 53 5.40 2.22 3.02
N LEU A 54 5.10 3.50 3.22
CA LEU A 54 6.07 4.57 3.11
C LEU A 54 7.18 4.44 4.17
N ARG A 55 6.84 4.04 5.41
CA ARG A 55 7.86 3.71 6.43
C ARG A 55 8.76 2.55 5.99
N GLU A 56 8.20 1.49 5.40
CA GLU A 56 9.02 0.40 4.88
C GLU A 56 9.96 0.86 3.76
N LEU A 57 9.47 1.67 2.81
CA LEU A 57 10.29 2.21 1.73
C LEU A 57 11.45 3.06 2.26
N ARG A 58 11.21 3.89 3.27
CA ARG A 58 12.28 4.65 3.96
C ARG A 58 13.30 3.73 4.61
N LEU A 59 12.88 2.65 5.27
CA LEU A 59 13.79 1.67 5.85
C LEU A 59 14.65 0.96 4.80
N ARG A 60 14.14 0.81 3.57
CA ARG A 60 14.88 0.29 2.43
C ARG A 60 15.75 1.34 1.73
N GLY A 61 15.75 2.59 2.20
CA GLY A 61 16.51 3.69 1.59
C GLY A 61 15.93 4.19 0.28
N TRP A 62 14.70 3.77 -0.09
CA TRP A 62 14.08 4.19 -1.34
C TRP A 62 13.57 5.62 -1.29
N THR A 63 13.76 6.34 -2.40
CA THR A 63 13.20 7.68 -2.62
C THR A 63 12.60 7.78 -4.02
N PRO A 64 11.55 8.60 -4.22
CA PRO A 64 10.96 8.81 -5.54
C PRO A 64 11.97 9.25 -6.58
N PRO A 65 11.92 8.71 -7.82
CA PRO A 65 12.83 9.13 -8.89
C PRO A 65 12.55 10.56 -9.35
N ALA A 66 13.60 11.22 -9.84
CA ALA A 66 13.46 12.40 -10.68
C ALA A 66 13.46 11.96 -12.16
N THR A 67 12.65 12.59 -12.99
CA THR A 67 12.56 12.38 -14.43
C THR A 67 12.92 13.64 -15.18
N ALA A 68 13.60 13.50 -16.33
CA ALA A 68 13.91 14.62 -17.17
C ALA A 68 12.64 15.10 -17.93
N THR A 69 12.40 16.40 -17.91
CA THR A 69 11.42 17.06 -18.77
C THR A 69 11.93 17.11 -20.22
N ALA A 70 11.10 17.54 -21.14
CA ALA A 70 11.51 17.78 -22.54
C ALA A 70 12.67 18.82 -22.66
N SER A 71 12.79 19.74 -21.69
CA SER A 71 13.91 20.70 -21.61
C SER A 71 15.16 20.15 -20.92
N GLY A 72 15.14 18.89 -20.46
CA GLY A 72 16.26 18.26 -19.74
C GLY A 72 16.32 18.56 -18.24
N GLU A 73 15.40 19.36 -17.71
CA GLU A 73 15.33 19.64 -16.28
C GLU A 73 14.85 18.40 -15.51
N LEU A 74 15.52 18.05 -14.40
CA LEU A 74 15.10 16.95 -13.54
C LEU A 74 14.02 17.39 -12.57
N ARG A 75 12.87 16.75 -12.65
CA ARG A 75 11.71 17.01 -11.76
C ARG A 75 11.19 15.73 -11.15
N ARG A 76 10.65 15.84 -9.93
CA ARG A 76 9.85 14.77 -9.32
C ARG A 76 8.38 15.14 -9.42
N THR A 77 7.60 14.26 -10.02
CA THR A 77 6.15 14.42 -10.14
C THR A 77 5.45 13.19 -9.57
N ILE A 78 4.26 13.40 -9.04
CA ILE A 78 3.35 12.33 -8.62
C ILE A 78 2.14 12.35 -9.56
N LEU A 79 1.71 11.18 -10.04
CA LEU A 79 0.40 10.96 -10.62
C LEU A 79 -0.40 10.06 -9.68
N ASP A 80 -1.42 10.60 -9.02
CA ASP A 80 -2.41 9.84 -8.24
C ASP A 80 -3.56 9.49 -9.18
N TRP A 81 -3.56 8.26 -9.68
CA TRP A 81 -4.51 7.75 -10.67
C TRP A 81 -5.60 6.92 -9.98
N GLY A 82 -6.87 7.24 -10.22
CA GLY A 82 -8.00 6.78 -9.42
C GLY A 82 -7.97 7.44 -8.04
N CYS A 83 -7.74 8.76 -8.00
CA CYS A 83 -7.36 9.46 -6.78
C CYS A 83 -8.46 9.49 -5.71
N GLY A 84 -9.75 9.33 -6.06
CA GLY A 84 -10.86 9.44 -5.13
C GLY A 84 -10.79 10.73 -4.32
N SER A 85 -10.65 10.64 -3.00
CA SER A 85 -10.45 11.81 -2.14
C SER A 85 -9.01 12.37 -2.17
N GLY A 86 -8.06 11.72 -2.86
CA GLY A 86 -6.66 12.13 -2.98
C GLY A 86 -5.82 11.80 -1.75
N VAL A 87 -6.26 10.88 -0.90
CA VAL A 87 -5.52 10.52 0.32
C VAL A 87 -4.15 9.91 0.01
N ALA A 88 -4.04 9.10 -1.04
CA ALA A 88 -2.80 8.43 -1.41
C ALA A 88 -1.71 9.41 -1.83
N GLY A 89 -2.01 10.27 -2.81
CA GLY A 89 -1.09 11.31 -3.27
C GLY A 89 -0.68 12.27 -2.16
N ARG A 90 -1.63 12.69 -1.30
CA ARG A 90 -1.32 13.55 -0.14
C ARG A 90 -0.39 12.86 0.86
N ARG A 91 -0.58 11.56 1.18
CA ARG A 91 0.32 10.81 2.08
C ARG A 91 1.72 10.70 1.51
N VAL A 92 1.84 10.39 0.21
CA VAL A 92 3.13 10.30 -0.48
C VAL A 92 3.85 11.66 -0.47
N ALA A 93 3.15 12.74 -0.86
CA ALA A 93 3.73 14.08 -0.86
C ALA A 93 4.17 14.51 0.54
N ALA A 94 3.32 14.33 1.56
CA ALA A 94 3.66 14.67 2.95
C ALA A 94 4.88 13.90 3.47
N PHE A 95 4.97 12.61 3.13
CA PHE A 95 6.02 11.74 3.66
C PHE A 95 7.41 12.05 3.10
N PHE A 96 7.51 12.34 1.81
CA PHE A 96 8.78 12.65 1.15
C PHE A 96 9.11 14.15 1.11
N GLY A 97 8.23 15.00 1.66
CA GLY A 97 8.35 16.46 1.62
C GLY A 97 7.69 17.03 0.35
N PRO A 98 6.60 17.81 0.47
CA PRO A 98 5.90 18.38 -0.69
C PRO A 98 6.79 19.30 -1.51
N GLU A 99 7.80 19.93 -0.92
CA GLU A 99 8.81 20.78 -1.56
C GLU A 99 9.73 20.01 -2.51
N ASN A 100 9.82 18.70 -2.37
CA ASN A 100 10.63 17.83 -3.24
C ASN A 100 9.90 17.45 -4.53
N PHE A 101 8.64 17.86 -4.71
CA PHE A 101 7.85 17.58 -5.90
C PHE A 101 7.48 18.88 -6.63
N SER A 102 7.58 18.87 -7.94
CA SER A 102 7.12 19.98 -8.78
C SER A 102 5.61 19.97 -8.98
N ALA A 103 4.99 18.79 -8.98
CA ALA A 103 3.55 18.65 -9.13
C ALA A 103 3.00 17.35 -8.55
N LEU A 104 1.76 17.43 -8.04
CA LEU A 104 0.86 16.31 -7.77
C LEU A 104 -0.27 16.33 -8.80
N HIS A 105 -0.16 15.52 -9.83
CA HIS A 105 -1.19 15.34 -10.85
C HIS A 105 -2.30 14.42 -10.31
N LEU A 106 -3.54 14.75 -10.59
CA LEU A 106 -4.70 14.00 -10.15
C LEU A 106 -5.51 13.51 -11.35
N HIS A 107 -5.92 12.25 -11.29
CA HIS A 107 -6.82 11.64 -12.26
C HIS A 107 -7.85 10.77 -11.56
N ASP A 108 -9.10 10.92 -11.94
CA ASP A 108 -10.22 10.05 -11.57
C ASP A 108 -11.29 10.15 -12.67
N HIS A 109 -12.13 9.13 -12.81
CA HIS A 109 -13.28 9.17 -13.72
C HIS A 109 -14.38 10.13 -13.23
N SER A 110 -14.41 10.45 -11.91
CA SER A 110 -15.29 11.46 -11.32
C SER A 110 -14.62 12.83 -11.30
N PRO A 111 -15.14 13.83 -12.02
CA PRO A 111 -14.67 15.22 -11.92
C PRO A 111 -14.77 15.78 -10.49
N GLU A 112 -15.82 15.41 -9.75
CA GLU A 112 -16.04 15.81 -8.36
C GLU A 112 -14.94 15.31 -7.44
N ALA A 113 -14.48 14.06 -7.65
CA ALA A 113 -13.38 13.49 -6.89
C ALA A 113 -12.07 14.24 -7.17
N VAL A 114 -11.75 14.52 -8.43
CA VAL A 114 -10.57 15.32 -8.82
C VAL A 114 -10.61 16.71 -8.18
N GLU A 115 -11.75 17.38 -8.23
CA GLU A 115 -11.94 18.72 -7.65
C GLU A 115 -11.76 18.71 -6.13
N PHE A 116 -12.35 17.72 -5.44
CA PHE A 116 -12.21 17.54 -4.00
C PHE A 116 -10.75 17.27 -3.63
N ALA A 117 -10.10 16.31 -4.28
CA ALA A 117 -8.70 15.94 -4.06
C ALA A 117 -7.77 17.12 -4.28
N ALA A 118 -8.01 17.92 -5.34
CA ALA A 118 -7.22 19.12 -5.64
C ALA A 118 -7.35 20.19 -4.56
N ARG A 119 -8.56 20.46 -4.06
CA ARG A 119 -8.76 21.40 -2.94
C ARG A 119 -8.07 20.92 -1.68
N ALA A 120 -8.24 19.63 -1.34
CA ALA A 120 -7.61 19.05 -0.16
C ALA A 120 -6.07 19.13 -0.23
N ALA A 121 -5.49 18.82 -1.40
CA ALA A 121 -4.04 18.89 -1.61
C ALA A 121 -3.52 20.34 -1.55
N ARG A 122 -4.18 21.30 -2.19
CA ARG A 122 -3.79 22.73 -2.12
C ARG A 122 -3.90 23.31 -0.72
N THR A 123 -4.89 22.86 0.06
CA THR A 123 -5.02 23.27 1.47
C THR A 123 -3.87 22.70 2.31
N ALA A 124 -3.49 21.43 2.09
CA ALA A 124 -2.40 20.80 2.83
C ALA A 124 -1.01 21.31 2.39
N PHE A 125 -0.84 21.64 1.11
CA PHE A 125 0.44 22.00 0.50
C PHE A 125 0.30 23.21 -0.43
N PRO A 126 0.23 24.44 0.12
CA PRO A 126 -0.06 25.66 -0.67
C PRO A 126 0.93 25.94 -1.80
N ASN A 127 2.18 25.47 -1.66
CA ASN A 127 3.26 25.69 -2.64
C ASN A 127 3.43 24.55 -3.64
N LEU A 128 2.69 23.43 -3.52
CA LEU A 128 2.75 22.33 -4.46
C LEU A 128 1.79 22.55 -5.61
N GLY A 129 2.25 22.49 -6.86
CA GLY A 129 1.39 22.49 -8.03
C GLY A 129 0.46 21.28 -8.03
N VAL A 130 -0.86 21.52 -8.22
CA VAL A 130 -1.86 20.43 -8.26
C VAL A 130 -2.70 20.57 -9.55
N PRO A 131 -2.10 20.22 -10.71
CA PRO A 131 -2.80 20.24 -11.98
C PRO A 131 -3.62 18.96 -12.17
N ARG A 132 -4.68 19.07 -13.00
CA ARG A 132 -5.36 17.88 -13.53
C ARG A 132 -4.44 17.17 -14.51
N TRP A 133 -4.32 15.85 -14.38
CA TRP A 133 -3.50 15.05 -15.31
C TRP A 133 -4.12 15.02 -16.72
N ARG A 134 -3.24 14.97 -17.73
CA ARG A 134 -3.59 14.80 -19.14
C ARG A 134 -2.73 13.69 -19.74
N PRO A 135 -3.27 12.81 -20.62
CA PRO A 135 -2.54 11.68 -21.19
C PRO A 135 -1.23 12.03 -21.90
N ASP A 136 -1.18 13.19 -22.54
CA ASP A 136 -0.03 13.68 -23.31
C ASP A 136 0.90 14.60 -22.49
N SER A 137 0.70 14.64 -21.18
CA SER A 137 1.56 15.41 -20.28
C SER A 137 2.94 14.75 -20.13
N GLU A 138 3.84 15.45 -19.43
CA GLU A 138 5.22 15.06 -19.14
C GLU A 138 5.38 13.61 -18.65
N PRO A 139 6.60 13.04 -18.68
CA PRO A 139 6.89 11.71 -18.17
C PRO A 139 6.36 11.53 -16.75
N ILE A 140 5.75 10.38 -16.46
CA ILE A 140 5.24 10.05 -15.14
C ILE A 140 6.43 9.69 -14.26
N GLY A 141 6.75 10.54 -13.28
CA GLY A 141 7.81 10.25 -12.31
C GLY A 141 7.39 9.11 -11.38
N LEU A 142 6.41 9.36 -10.53
CA LEU A 142 5.85 8.38 -9.61
C LEU A 142 4.36 8.18 -9.88
N LEU A 143 3.97 6.98 -10.27
CA LEU A 143 2.57 6.57 -10.37
C LEU A 143 2.11 6.01 -9.02
N VAL A 144 1.05 6.58 -8.48
CA VAL A 144 0.40 6.17 -7.22
C VAL A 144 -0.97 5.58 -7.55
N LEU A 145 -1.21 4.35 -7.08
CA LEU A 145 -2.45 3.60 -7.30
C LEU A 145 -2.95 3.05 -5.96
N SER A 146 -4.22 3.27 -5.67
CA SER A 146 -4.78 2.94 -4.36
C SER A 146 -6.21 2.42 -4.44
N HIS A 147 -6.39 1.10 -4.19
CA HIS A 147 -7.71 0.46 -4.16
C HIS A 147 -8.49 0.61 -5.48
N VAL A 148 -7.85 0.34 -6.60
CA VAL A 148 -8.44 0.51 -7.94
C VAL A 148 -8.76 -0.82 -8.65
N LEU A 149 -8.08 -1.93 -8.30
CA LEU A 149 -8.18 -3.17 -9.08
C LEU A 149 -9.57 -3.78 -9.12
N ASN A 150 -10.29 -3.73 -8.01
CA ASN A 150 -11.64 -4.29 -7.91
C ASN A 150 -12.71 -3.44 -8.63
N GLU A 151 -12.34 -2.23 -9.07
CA GLU A 151 -13.24 -1.32 -9.81
C GLU A 151 -12.99 -1.38 -11.33
N LEU A 152 -11.91 -2.03 -11.77
CA LEU A 152 -11.50 -2.04 -13.18
C LEU A 152 -12.03 -3.27 -13.93
N SER A 153 -12.61 -3.00 -15.10
CA SER A 153 -12.83 -4.05 -16.10
C SER A 153 -11.49 -4.59 -16.62
N PRO A 154 -11.46 -5.80 -17.21
CA PRO A 154 -10.24 -6.33 -17.83
C PRO A 154 -9.62 -5.40 -18.87
N ALA A 155 -10.43 -4.69 -19.66
CA ALA A 155 -9.96 -3.71 -20.65
C ALA A 155 -9.32 -2.51 -19.97
N ALA A 156 -9.99 -1.91 -18.98
CA ALA A 156 -9.46 -0.77 -18.23
C ALA A 156 -8.18 -1.13 -17.46
N ARG A 157 -8.09 -2.37 -16.94
CA ARG A 157 -6.85 -2.88 -16.34
C ARG A 157 -5.70 -2.96 -17.35
N ALA A 158 -5.97 -3.43 -18.57
CA ALA A 158 -4.95 -3.48 -19.62
C ALA A 158 -4.47 -2.07 -20.00
N GLU A 159 -5.37 -1.11 -20.14
CA GLU A 159 -5.04 0.31 -20.37
C GLU A 159 -4.20 0.90 -19.23
N LEU A 160 -4.57 0.61 -17.97
CA LEU A 160 -3.79 1.03 -16.81
C LEU A 160 -2.38 0.45 -16.83
N LEU A 161 -2.19 -0.80 -17.25
CA LEU A 161 -0.85 -1.40 -17.36
C LEU A 161 -0.01 -0.76 -18.46
N VAL A 162 -0.63 -0.33 -19.56
CA VAL A 162 0.06 0.48 -20.59
C VAL A 162 0.53 1.81 -20.00
N LEU A 163 -0.34 2.48 -19.22
CA LEU A 163 0.04 3.70 -18.50
C LEU A 163 1.16 3.45 -17.49
N ALA A 164 1.05 2.38 -16.69
CA ALA A 164 2.02 2.02 -15.67
C ALA A 164 3.43 1.82 -16.26
N ARG A 165 3.53 1.26 -17.46
CA ARG A 165 4.80 1.12 -18.18
C ARG A 165 5.44 2.43 -18.60
N ARG A 166 4.74 3.57 -18.53
CA ARG A 166 5.30 4.89 -18.80
C ARG A 166 5.94 5.54 -17.56
N ALA A 167 5.65 5.02 -16.37
CA ALA A 167 6.16 5.56 -15.12
C ALA A 167 7.63 5.19 -14.87
N ALA A 168 8.38 6.07 -14.18
CA ALA A 168 9.70 5.75 -13.68
C ALA A 168 9.66 4.88 -12.43
N ALA A 169 8.64 5.08 -11.57
CA ALA A 169 8.36 4.22 -10.43
C ALA A 169 6.85 4.11 -10.18
N ILE A 170 6.44 3.04 -9.51
CA ILE A 170 5.03 2.74 -9.19
C ILE A 170 4.91 2.39 -7.72
N LEU A 171 3.97 3.03 -7.02
CA LEU A 171 3.50 2.60 -5.70
C LEU A 171 2.03 2.21 -5.82
N TRP A 172 1.74 0.95 -5.52
CA TRP A 172 0.42 0.38 -5.65
C TRP A 172 -0.02 -0.29 -4.35
N ILE A 173 -1.17 0.10 -3.80
CA ILE A 173 -1.76 -0.50 -2.59
C ILE A 173 -3.18 -0.96 -2.89
N GLU A 174 -3.49 -2.20 -2.49
CA GLU A 174 -4.80 -2.81 -2.63
C GLU A 174 -5.31 -3.34 -1.27
N PRO A 175 -6.61 -3.69 -1.15
CA PRO A 175 -7.09 -4.43 -0.01
C PRO A 175 -6.29 -5.73 0.18
N GLY A 176 -6.09 -6.13 1.45
CA GLY A 176 -5.40 -7.39 1.78
C GLY A 176 -6.29 -8.63 1.64
N THR A 177 -7.30 -8.60 0.76
CA THR A 177 -8.13 -9.76 0.45
C THR A 177 -7.36 -10.75 -0.40
N HIS A 178 -7.83 -12.00 -0.46
CA HIS A 178 -7.21 -13.01 -1.30
C HIS A 178 -7.24 -12.60 -2.80
N ALA A 179 -8.41 -12.17 -3.29
CA ALA A 179 -8.60 -11.82 -4.70
C ALA A 179 -7.72 -10.65 -5.13
N ASP A 180 -7.78 -9.50 -4.41
CA ASP A 180 -7.04 -8.30 -4.75
C ASP A 180 -5.52 -8.51 -4.64
N SER A 181 -5.09 -9.22 -3.59
CA SER A 181 -3.68 -9.53 -3.40
C SER A 181 -3.12 -10.42 -4.51
N ARG A 182 -3.86 -11.45 -4.92
CA ARG A 182 -3.42 -12.32 -6.02
C ARG A 182 -3.42 -11.59 -7.36
N ALA A 183 -4.39 -10.71 -7.61
CA ALA A 183 -4.38 -9.86 -8.79
C ALA A 183 -3.15 -8.94 -8.82
N LEU A 184 -2.77 -8.35 -7.68
CA LEU A 184 -1.57 -7.52 -7.59
C LEU A 184 -0.26 -8.35 -7.76
N GLN A 185 -0.24 -9.60 -7.29
CA GLN A 185 0.88 -10.52 -7.52
C GLN A 185 1.04 -10.86 -9.01
N GLN A 186 -0.05 -11.05 -9.75
CA GLN A 186 -0.01 -11.25 -11.21
C GLN A 186 0.55 -10.03 -11.92
N ILE A 187 0.11 -8.82 -11.54
CA ILE A 187 0.67 -7.57 -12.07
C ILE A 187 2.17 -7.45 -11.79
N ARG A 188 2.61 -7.86 -10.60
CA ARG A 188 4.05 -7.93 -10.29
C ARG A 188 4.79 -8.83 -11.29
N GLU A 189 4.25 -9.99 -11.64
CA GLU A 189 4.89 -10.88 -12.63
C GLU A 189 4.91 -10.26 -14.03
N GLU A 190 3.85 -9.56 -14.43
CA GLU A 190 3.78 -8.88 -15.72
C GLU A 190 4.80 -7.72 -15.85
N LEU A 191 5.11 -7.03 -14.74
CA LEU A 191 5.94 -5.83 -14.75
C LEU A 191 7.40 -6.07 -14.31
N ARG A 192 7.72 -7.18 -13.64
CA ARG A 192 9.07 -7.44 -13.08
C ARG A 192 10.18 -7.56 -14.12
N GLY A 193 9.85 -7.77 -15.38
CA GLY A 193 10.83 -7.77 -16.48
C GLY A 193 11.28 -6.38 -16.91
N GLU A 194 10.49 -5.35 -16.58
CA GLU A 194 10.71 -3.96 -16.93
C GLU A 194 11.09 -3.09 -15.73
N PHE A 195 10.73 -3.54 -14.53
CA PHE A 195 10.94 -2.84 -13.27
C PHE A 195 11.69 -3.72 -12.27
N HIS A 196 12.51 -3.09 -11.46
CA HIS A 196 13.04 -3.67 -10.24
C HIS A 196 11.97 -3.66 -9.15
N VAL A 197 11.74 -4.80 -8.49
CA VAL A 197 10.78 -4.92 -7.39
C VAL A 197 11.45 -4.43 -6.10
N VAL A 198 11.07 -3.24 -5.65
CA VAL A 198 11.63 -2.60 -4.44
C VAL A 198 11.04 -3.22 -3.17
N ALA A 199 9.70 -3.41 -3.15
CA ALA A 199 8.95 -3.97 -2.03
C ALA A 199 7.59 -4.53 -2.54
N PRO A 200 6.95 -5.44 -1.82
CA PRO A 200 7.28 -6.06 -0.54
C PRO A 200 8.36 -7.13 -0.66
N CYS A 201 8.65 -7.59 -1.88
CA CYS A 201 9.55 -8.70 -2.11
C CYS A 201 10.98 -8.41 -1.61
N THR A 202 11.66 -9.47 -1.23
CA THR A 202 13.08 -9.46 -0.86
C THR A 202 13.95 -10.02 -1.99
N HIS A 203 13.36 -10.27 -3.19
CA HIS A 203 14.01 -10.89 -4.34
C HIS A 203 13.33 -10.47 -5.65
N GLN A 204 14.05 -10.68 -6.77
CA GLN A 204 13.58 -10.40 -8.13
C GLN A 204 13.04 -11.66 -8.85
N ALA A 205 13.15 -12.84 -8.23
CA ALA A 205 12.66 -14.10 -8.80
C ALA A 205 11.12 -14.12 -8.96
N ALA A 206 10.59 -15.12 -9.64
CA ALA A 206 9.15 -15.34 -9.76
C ALA A 206 8.47 -15.44 -8.38
N CYS A 207 7.21 -15.02 -8.31
CA CYS A 207 6.44 -15.04 -7.06
C CYS A 207 6.11 -16.47 -6.64
N GLY A 208 6.69 -16.94 -5.54
CA GLY A 208 6.44 -18.28 -5.01
C GLY A 208 4.99 -18.54 -4.60
N LEU A 209 4.18 -17.48 -4.35
CA LEU A 209 2.76 -17.62 -4.03
C LEU A 209 1.88 -17.90 -5.27
N LEU A 210 2.42 -17.70 -6.47
CA LEU A 210 1.74 -18.06 -7.72
C LEU A 210 2.11 -19.46 -8.22
N ALA A 211 3.00 -20.17 -7.51
CA ALA A 211 3.37 -21.53 -7.83
C ALA A 211 2.17 -22.50 -7.61
N PRO A 212 2.12 -23.63 -8.34
CA PRO A 212 1.11 -24.68 -8.13
C PRO A 212 1.08 -25.16 -6.68
N GLY A 213 -0.11 -25.39 -6.12
CA GLY A 213 -0.33 -25.81 -4.74
C GLY A 213 -0.34 -24.66 -3.73
N ARG A 214 -0.25 -23.40 -4.19
CA ARG A 214 -0.31 -22.18 -3.36
C ARG A 214 -1.55 -21.33 -3.60
N GLU A 215 -2.60 -21.90 -4.17
CA GLU A 215 -3.82 -21.20 -4.57
C GLU A 215 -4.54 -20.54 -3.38
N ASN A 216 -4.38 -21.10 -2.16
CA ASN A 216 -4.98 -20.57 -0.93
C ASN A 216 -4.09 -19.55 -0.22
N ASP A 217 -2.88 -19.33 -0.69
CA ASP A 217 -1.94 -18.37 -0.11
C ASP A 217 -1.95 -17.05 -0.89
N TRP A 218 -1.77 -15.92 -0.19
CA TRP A 218 -1.68 -14.61 -0.82
C TRP A 218 -0.78 -13.65 -0.03
N CYS A 219 -0.15 -12.71 -0.75
CA CYS A 219 0.74 -11.71 -0.15
C CYS A 219 -0.07 -10.59 0.49
N HIS A 220 -0.10 -10.55 1.82
CA HIS A 220 -0.79 -9.49 2.56
C HIS A 220 -0.03 -9.12 3.83
N HIS A 221 -0.28 -7.91 4.28
CA HIS A 221 0.36 -7.29 5.44
C HIS A 221 -0.69 -6.60 6.29
N PHE A 222 -0.31 -6.13 7.48
CA PHE A 222 -1.20 -5.42 8.39
C PHE A 222 -0.59 -4.09 8.79
N ALA A 223 -1.27 -3.00 8.47
CA ALA A 223 -0.87 -1.68 8.93
C ALA A 223 -1.24 -1.50 10.41
N PRO A 224 -0.35 -0.88 11.22
CA PRO A 224 -0.69 -0.50 12.57
C PRO A 224 -1.66 0.69 12.54
N PRO A 225 -2.86 0.58 13.13
CA PRO A 225 -3.72 1.74 13.31
C PRO A 225 -3.10 2.70 14.34
N PRO A 226 -3.33 4.00 14.22
CA PRO A 226 -2.85 4.97 15.20
C PRO A 226 -3.61 4.82 16.53
N PRO A 227 -3.04 5.28 17.66
CA PRO A 227 -3.67 5.18 18.98
C PRO A 227 -5.08 5.79 19.04
N GLU A 228 -5.32 6.85 18.28
CA GLU A 228 -6.60 7.57 18.21
C GLU A 228 -7.74 6.68 17.72
N ALA A 229 -7.45 5.66 16.89
CA ALA A 229 -8.44 4.67 16.46
C ALA A 229 -9.07 3.90 17.62
N PHE A 230 -8.41 3.89 18.81
CA PHE A 230 -8.87 3.18 20.01
C PHE A 230 -9.32 4.12 21.12
N THR A 231 -8.87 5.36 21.12
CA THR A 231 -9.14 6.34 22.19
C THR A 231 -10.25 7.33 21.83
N ASP A 232 -10.51 7.55 20.52
CA ASP A 232 -11.61 8.40 20.06
C ASP A 232 -12.88 7.54 19.83
N GLY A 233 -13.92 7.81 20.64
CA GLY A 233 -15.21 7.12 20.54
C GLY A 233 -15.91 7.26 19.18
N ASN A 234 -15.56 8.27 18.37
CA ASN A 234 -16.09 8.42 17.01
C ASN A 234 -15.52 7.35 16.05
N TRP A 235 -14.25 6.98 16.21
CA TRP A 235 -13.64 5.85 15.49
C TRP A 235 -14.30 4.52 15.88
N VAL A 236 -14.53 4.31 17.16
CA VAL A 236 -15.23 3.11 17.66
C VAL A 236 -16.64 3.01 17.05
N LYS A 237 -17.39 4.13 17.06
CA LYS A 237 -18.73 4.22 16.45
C LYS A 237 -18.68 3.94 14.94
N PHE A 238 -17.70 4.51 14.23
CA PHE A 238 -17.50 4.24 12.81
C PHE A 238 -17.22 2.76 12.55
N GLY A 239 -16.29 2.15 13.27
CA GLY A 239 -15.94 0.75 13.11
C GLY A 239 -17.14 -0.19 13.33
N GLN A 240 -17.93 0.07 14.39
CA GLN A 240 -19.14 -0.71 14.68
C GLN A 240 -20.19 -0.58 13.57
N ARG A 241 -20.49 0.64 13.12
CA ARG A 241 -21.49 0.89 12.08
C ARG A 241 -21.08 0.37 10.71
N ALA A 242 -19.82 0.53 10.35
CA ALA A 242 -19.27 0.02 9.11
C ALA A 242 -18.99 -1.49 9.13
N GLY A 243 -19.09 -2.15 10.30
CA GLY A 243 -18.75 -3.57 10.45
C GLY A 243 -17.27 -3.85 10.23
N ILE A 244 -16.38 -2.91 10.62
CA ILE A 244 -14.94 -2.97 10.37
C ILE A 244 -14.21 -3.13 11.70
N ASP A 245 -13.32 -4.15 11.78
CA ASP A 245 -12.36 -4.24 12.88
C ASP A 245 -11.19 -3.26 12.62
N LEU A 246 -11.18 -2.17 13.38
CA LEU A 246 -10.11 -1.15 13.29
C LEU A 246 -8.74 -1.67 13.76
N ARG A 247 -8.69 -2.77 14.53
CA ARG A 247 -7.43 -3.41 14.96
C ARG A 247 -6.75 -4.17 13.83
N SER A 248 -7.50 -4.48 12.77
CA SER A 248 -7.03 -5.23 11.63
C SER A 248 -7.15 -4.40 10.37
N VAL A 249 -6.01 -3.94 9.84
CA VAL A 249 -5.93 -3.12 8.63
C VAL A 249 -5.12 -3.86 7.56
N PRO A 250 -5.71 -4.92 6.95
CA PRO A 250 -5.01 -5.72 5.96
C PRO A 250 -4.83 -4.95 4.65
N TYR A 251 -3.66 -5.13 4.03
CA TYR A 251 -3.35 -4.58 2.71
C TYR A 251 -2.37 -5.48 1.96
N SER A 252 -2.37 -5.34 0.64
CA SER A 252 -1.34 -5.81 -0.27
C SER A 252 -0.70 -4.62 -0.95
N PHE A 253 0.58 -4.70 -1.31
CA PHE A 253 1.23 -3.58 -1.97
C PHE A 253 2.35 -4.03 -2.90
N LEU A 254 2.72 -3.13 -3.80
CA LEU A 254 3.80 -3.30 -4.75
C LEU A 254 4.51 -1.95 -4.94
N ALA A 255 5.82 -1.94 -4.79
CA ALA A 255 6.69 -0.83 -5.11
C ALA A 255 7.67 -1.29 -6.19
N LEU A 256 7.63 -0.62 -7.33
CA LEU A 256 8.44 -0.89 -8.52
C LEU A 256 9.24 0.35 -8.90
N ASP A 257 10.46 0.17 -9.37
CA ASP A 257 11.31 1.26 -9.85
C ASP A 257 12.12 0.79 -11.07
N ARG A 258 12.33 1.66 -12.04
CA ARG A 258 13.18 1.32 -13.18
C ARG A 258 14.66 1.29 -12.82
N ARG A 259 15.05 1.99 -11.75
CA ARG A 259 16.41 1.96 -11.22
C ARG A 259 16.66 0.66 -10.47
N THR A 260 17.74 -0.03 -10.75
CA THR A 260 18.13 -1.28 -10.07
C THR A 260 18.77 -1.06 -8.71
N ASP A 261 19.27 0.14 -8.46
CA ASP A 261 19.94 0.60 -7.24
C ASP A 261 19.07 1.52 -6.38
N ALA A 262 17.76 1.57 -6.66
CA ALA A 262 16.81 2.48 -6.01
C ALA A 262 16.64 2.24 -4.50
N ALA A 263 17.00 1.05 -4.00
CA ALA A 263 16.86 0.65 -2.60
C ALA A 263 18.07 -0.18 -2.14
N ALA A 264 18.25 -0.24 -0.83
CA ALA A 264 19.30 -1.08 -0.23
C ALA A 264 19.13 -2.55 -0.63
N PRO A 265 20.23 -3.29 -0.84
CA PRO A 265 20.18 -4.71 -1.17
C PRO A 265 19.39 -5.52 -0.14
N SER A 266 18.47 -6.33 -0.63
CA SER A 266 17.61 -7.20 0.20
C SER A 266 18.10 -8.66 0.24
N GLU A 267 19.33 -8.92 -0.21
CA GLU A 267 19.91 -10.26 -0.20
C GLU A 267 19.91 -10.89 1.19
N GLY A 268 19.50 -12.15 1.26
CA GLY A 268 19.37 -12.88 2.51
C GLY A 268 18.22 -12.47 3.40
N LEU A 269 17.41 -11.48 2.99
CA LEU A 269 16.20 -11.11 3.72
C LEU A 269 15.08 -12.09 3.43
N SER A 270 14.36 -12.40 4.47
CA SER A 270 13.10 -13.14 4.45
C SER A 270 11.96 -12.26 4.95
N ARG A 271 10.78 -12.44 4.39
CA ARG A 271 9.56 -11.75 4.80
C ARG A 271 8.56 -12.73 5.40
N ILE A 272 8.00 -12.40 6.54
CA ILE A 272 6.78 -13.06 7.04
C ILE A 272 5.58 -12.43 6.31
N ILE A 273 4.75 -13.28 5.71
CA ILE A 273 3.51 -12.90 5.06
C ILE A 273 2.35 -13.12 6.03
N GLY A 274 1.48 -12.12 6.15
CA GLY A 274 0.35 -12.17 7.08
C GLY A 274 0.79 -12.10 8.54
N ARG A 275 0.10 -12.84 9.40
CA ARG A 275 0.37 -12.90 10.84
C ARG A 275 0.88 -14.29 11.22
N PRO A 276 1.90 -14.39 12.11
CA PRO A 276 2.27 -15.65 12.72
C PRO A 276 1.10 -16.28 13.47
N LYS A 277 0.98 -17.60 13.39
CA LYS A 277 0.03 -18.41 14.18
C LYS A 277 0.72 -18.93 15.42
N TYR A 278 0.18 -18.58 16.59
CA TYR A 278 0.75 -18.95 17.90
C TYR A 278 0.16 -20.24 18.43
N PHE A 279 1.06 -21.09 18.94
CA PHE A 279 0.76 -22.35 19.62
C PHE A 279 1.49 -22.40 20.97
N LYS A 280 1.15 -23.39 21.82
CA LYS A 280 1.87 -23.57 23.07
C LYS A 280 3.34 -23.94 22.83
N GLY A 281 4.23 -22.97 23.01
CA GLY A 281 5.69 -23.17 22.91
C GLY A 281 6.30 -22.98 21.51
N TYR A 282 5.51 -22.71 20.47
CA TYR A 282 6.02 -22.41 19.12
C TYR A 282 5.06 -21.51 18.34
N LEU A 283 5.53 -20.98 17.23
CA LEU A 283 4.71 -20.29 16.25
C LEU A 283 5.02 -20.80 14.84
N ARG A 284 4.05 -20.66 13.94
CA ARG A 284 4.19 -20.91 12.50
C ARG A 284 3.88 -19.67 11.72
N PHE A 285 4.54 -19.51 10.58
CA PHE A 285 4.31 -18.37 9.69
C PHE A 285 4.68 -18.72 8.25
N LEU A 286 4.02 -18.07 7.32
CA LEU A 286 4.38 -18.15 5.91
C LEU A 286 5.57 -17.22 5.66
N ASN A 287 6.65 -17.78 5.17
CA ASN A 287 7.88 -17.09 4.80
C ASN A 287 7.98 -16.93 3.30
N CYS A 288 8.55 -15.82 2.85
CA CYS A 288 8.92 -15.56 1.46
C CYS A 288 10.33 -14.99 1.40
N ASP A 289 11.18 -15.59 0.57
CA ASP A 289 12.54 -15.13 0.27
C ASP A 289 12.95 -15.55 -1.15
N ALA A 290 14.21 -15.35 -1.51
CA ALA A 290 14.74 -15.70 -2.84
C ALA A 290 14.63 -17.19 -3.21
N THR A 291 14.44 -18.07 -2.23
CA THR A 291 14.22 -19.51 -2.44
C THR A 291 12.75 -19.88 -2.67
N GLY A 292 11.85 -18.89 -2.58
CA GLY A 292 10.41 -19.07 -2.73
C GLY A 292 9.63 -18.88 -1.43
N THR A 293 8.49 -19.57 -1.31
CA THR A 293 7.62 -19.52 -0.13
C THR A 293 7.60 -20.83 0.61
N ALA A 294 7.69 -20.76 1.94
CA ALA A 294 7.63 -21.95 2.82
C ALA A 294 6.91 -21.61 4.12
N GLU A 295 6.17 -22.57 4.69
CA GLU A 295 5.74 -22.47 6.07
C GLU A 295 6.91 -22.79 6.99
N LEU A 296 7.26 -21.84 7.86
CA LEU A 296 8.34 -21.99 8.83
C LEU A 296 7.77 -22.03 10.24
N MET A 297 8.55 -22.66 11.13
CA MET A 297 8.26 -22.77 12.55
C MET A 297 9.41 -22.18 13.38
N MET A 298 9.08 -21.49 14.47
CA MET A 298 10.02 -21.05 15.49
C MET A 298 9.56 -21.51 16.86
N GLN A 299 10.43 -22.15 17.62
CA GLN A 299 10.14 -22.53 19.00
C GLN A 299 10.47 -21.37 19.94
N LYS A 300 9.65 -21.16 20.97
CA LYS A 300 9.88 -20.11 21.98
C LYS A 300 11.26 -20.17 22.62
N ARG A 301 11.81 -21.41 22.79
CA ARG A 301 13.15 -21.64 23.39
C ARG A 301 14.31 -21.23 22.48
N ASP A 302 14.09 -21.16 21.15
CA ASP A 302 15.15 -20.83 20.19
C ASP A 302 15.46 -19.33 20.22
N ASP A 303 14.41 -18.48 20.31
CA ASP A 303 14.52 -17.04 20.49
C ASP A 303 13.30 -16.50 21.26
N PRO A 304 13.34 -16.49 22.61
CA PRO A 304 12.22 -16.02 23.43
C PRO A 304 11.89 -14.54 23.22
N ALA A 305 12.91 -13.74 22.90
CA ALA A 305 12.73 -12.29 22.68
C ALA A 305 11.96 -12.03 21.39
N LEU A 306 12.40 -12.63 20.28
CA LEU A 306 11.72 -12.52 18.99
C LEU A 306 10.32 -13.14 19.04
N PHE A 307 10.15 -14.27 19.71
CA PHE A 307 8.84 -14.90 19.91
C PHE A 307 7.82 -13.91 20.52
N LYS A 308 8.25 -13.15 21.55
CA LYS A 308 7.41 -12.13 22.19
C LYS A 308 7.24 -10.90 21.33
N GLN A 309 8.30 -10.52 20.59
CA GLN A 309 8.28 -9.35 19.71
C GLN A 309 7.27 -9.55 18.55
N LEU A 310 7.29 -10.69 17.89
CA LEU A 310 6.40 -10.98 16.76
C LEU A 310 4.91 -10.87 17.12
N ASP A 311 4.53 -11.16 18.37
CA ASP A 311 3.16 -10.95 18.87
C ASP A 311 2.73 -9.48 18.91
N ARG A 312 3.71 -8.58 19.07
CA ARG A 312 3.51 -7.13 19.25
C ARG A 312 4.00 -6.30 18.06
N GLU A 313 4.67 -6.93 17.09
CA GLU A 313 5.30 -6.23 15.98
C GLU A 313 4.26 -5.46 15.16
N ARG A 314 4.58 -4.20 14.87
CA ARG A 314 3.74 -3.27 14.10
C ARG A 314 4.46 -2.72 12.87
N GLY A 315 5.67 -3.21 12.61
CA GLY A 315 6.50 -2.83 11.46
C GLY A 315 6.51 -3.88 10.36
N PRO A 316 7.35 -3.66 9.34
CA PRO A 316 7.59 -4.66 8.31
C PRO A 316 8.27 -5.89 8.91
N LEU A 317 7.68 -7.07 8.66
CA LEU A 317 8.18 -8.35 9.18
C LEU A 317 9.30 -8.89 8.28
N LEU A 318 10.46 -8.25 8.33
CA LEU A 318 11.65 -8.55 7.53
C LEU A 318 12.80 -9.00 8.42
N TYR A 319 13.34 -10.19 8.15
CA TYR A 319 14.34 -10.81 9.00
C TYR A 319 15.44 -11.49 8.18
N ARG A 320 16.62 -11.65 8.77
CA ARG A 320 17.61 -12.66 8.36
C ARG A 320 17.64 -13.74 9.41
N TRP A 321 17.40 -14.98 9.02
CA TRP A 321 17.45 -16.12 9.94
C TRP A 321 18.19 -17.31 9.39
N ARG A 322 18.72 -18.09 10.33
CA ARG A 322 19.27 -19.41 10.04
C ARG A 322 18.18 -20.45 10.26
N ARG A 323 18.08 -21.36 9.33
CA ARG A 323 17.09 -22.45 9.33
C ARG A 323 17.78 -23.80 9.43
N HIS A 324 17.12 -24.74 10.07
CA HIS A 324 17.38 -26.16 9.98
C HIS A 324 16.08 -26.82 9.50
N GLY A 325 16.01 -27.11 8.20
CA GLY A 325 14.77 -27.49 7.53
C GLY A 325 13.75 -26.32 7.56
N ASP A 326 12.55 -26.60 8.07
CA ASP A 326 11.47 -25.62 8.28
C ASP A 326 11.58 -24.85 9.60
N ARG A 327 12.54 -25.20 10.47
CA ARG A 327 12.72 -24.56 11.77
C ARG A 327 13.71 -23.40 11.70
N VAL A 328 13.27 -22.23 12.17
CA VAL A 328 14.14 -21.09 12.45
C VAL A 328 14.83 -21.32 13.79
N VAL A 329 16.16 -21.35 13.78
CA VAL A 329 16.98 -21.63 14.96
C VAL A 329 17.69 -20.39 15.50
N ARG A 330 17.84 -19.35 14.67
CA ARG A 330 18.44 -18.07 15.04
C ARG A 330 18.01 -16.97 14.11
N THR A 331 17.87 -15.76 14.67
CA THR A 331 17.62 -14.53 13.91
C THR A 331 18.91 -13.70 13.88
N ASP A 332 19.41 -13.45 12.67
CA ASP A 332 20.52 -12.51 12.45
C ASP A 332 19.89 -11.20 11.92
N HIS A 333 19.52 -10.30 12.81
CA HIS A 333 18.97 -8.96 12.60
C HIS A 333 17.71 -8.82 11.70
N ALA A 334 16.71 -8.17 12.29
CA ALA A 334 15.65 -7.47 11.54
C ALA A 334 16.24 -6.23 10.84
N ILE A 335 15.63 -5.79 9.74
CA ILE A 335 15.69 -4.35 9.43
C ILE A 335 14.82 -3.71 10.52
N ALA A 336 15.45 -3.39 11.66
CA ALA A 336 14.77 -2.78 12.77
C ALA A 336 14.31 -1.40 12.31
N GLY A 337 13.01 -1.21 12.20
CA GLY A 337 12.45 0.10 12.36
C GLY A 337 12.79 0.53 13.79
N SER A 338 13.81 1.35 13.97
CA SER A 338 14.04 2.07 15.21
C SER A 338 12.84 3.01 15.43
N GLY A 339 11.76 2.45 15.95
CA GLY A 339 10.66 3.21 16.49
C GLY A 339 11.12 3.80 17.81
N LYS A 340 11.52 5.06 17.81
CA LYS A 340 11.34 5.98 18.91
C LYS A 340 10.30 6.99 18.48
#